data_bd4b75d1d426acd16c78156a13721f98
#
_entry.id   bd4b75d1d426acd16c78156a13721f98
#
_cell.length_a   1.000
_cell.length_b   1.000
_cell.length_c   1.000
_cell.angle_alpha   90.00
_cell.angle_beta   90.00
_cell.angle_gamma   90.00
#
_symmetry.space_group_name_H-M   'P 1'
#
loop_
_entity.id
_entity.type
_entity.pdbx_description
1 polymer ?
#
loop_
_entity_poly.entity_id
_entity_poly.type
_entity_poly.pdbx_seq_one_letter_code
_entity_poly.pdbx_strand_id
1 'polypeptide(L)'
;MIVENRSWLRSLVALQGSSLERTWVRLLLTVCFAGVCTWLFEAGHIGVTLTTLPFSLIGLALGIFLGFRNNTSYDRFWEGRKLWGRMVNVSRSFTRQIQTLVGPLPGEPVDMERRDAVHRELVQRVIAYVHVFRHHLRDEDDLSDVRGLLPDAEIEALKHESNRPAAVSAVTGLRLRELWDEGWIHAMHLPVLEGSLTEMTGVQGGCERIKATPIPASYTILIHRIVATYACALPFGIVDTVHHWTPVVVLLIAYAFYGLDAIGDEIEDPFGTDDNDLPLSTLSRMIEVNLRQRIGEDELPPLLKPERGILQ
;
A
#
# COMPACT_ATOMS: atom_id res chain seq x y z
N MET A 1 4.88 -5.15 4.55
CA MET A 1 6.12 -4.30 4.55
C MET A 1 7.21 -4.96 5.37
N ILE A 2 8.41 -5.13 4.80
CA ILE A 2 9.57 -5.74 5.48
C ILE A 2 10.13 -4.74 6.51
N VAL A 3 10.30 -5.18 7.77
CA VAL A 3 10.75 -4.32 8.90
C VAL A 3 12.03 -4.85 9.53
N GLU A 4 12.59 -5.95 9.00
CA GLU A 4 13.80 -6.57 9.55
C GLU A 4 15.04 -5.72 9.26
N ASN A 5 15.77 -5.37 10.32
CA ASN A 5 17.03 -4.61 10.20
C ASN A 5 18.14 -5.58 9.77
N ARG A 6 18.25 -5.85 8.47
CA ARG A 6 19.26 -6.76 7.90
C ARG A 6 20.61 -6.06 7.81
N SER A 7 21.66 -6.72 8.21
CA SER A 7 23.02 -6.22 7.92
C SER A 7 23.24 -6.21 6.39
N TRP A 8 24.08 -5.29 5.90
CA TRP A 8 24.36 -5.12 4.48
C TRP A 8 24.73 -6.46 3.78
N LEU A 9 25.55 -7.31 4.42
CA LEU A 9 25.92 -8.62 3.91
C LEU A 9 24.73 -9.57 3.81
N ARG A 10 23.81 -9.56 4.77
CA ARG A 10 22.59 -10.35 4.71
C ARG A 10 21.63 -9.87 3.62
N SER A 11 21.60 -8.57 3.37
CA SER A 11 20.79 -8.00 2.28
C SER A 11 21.25 -8.44 0.89
N LEU A 12 22.55 -8.70 0.69
CA LEU A 12 23.09 -9.20 -0.59
C LEU A 12 22.60 -10.61 -0.96
N VAL A 13 22.29 -11.45 0.03
CA VAL A 13 21.83 -12.84 -0.18
C VAL A 13 20.34 -13.03 0.15
N ALA A 14 19.65 -11.96 0.50
CA ALA A 14 18.22 -12.02 0.82
C ALA A 14 17.41 -12.21 -0.46
N LEU A 15 16.65 -13.30 -0.51
CA LEU A 15 15.70 -13.56 -1.60
C LEU A 15 14.34 -12.92 -1.30
N GLN A 16 13.87 -13.04 -0.05
CA GLN A 16 12.58 -12.55 0.39
C GLN A 16 12.48 -11.02 0.28
N GLY A 17 11.46 -10.54 -0.42
CA GLY A 17 11.21 -9.13 -0.69
C GLY A 17 12.23 -8.50 -1.65
N SER A 18 13.00 -9.32 -2.37
CA SER A 18 13.88 -8.85 -3.42
C SER A 18 13.23 -9.00 -4.80
N SER A 19 13.57 -8.10 -5.72
CA SER A 19 13.14 -8.20 -7.11
C SER A 19 13.54 -9.54 -7.77
N LEU A 20 14.55 -10.24 -7.22
CA LEU A 20 15.01 -11.51 -7.73
C LEU A 20 13.93 -12.61 -7.61
N GLU A 21 13.13 -12.60 -6.56
CA GLU A 21 12.03 -13.55 -6.37
C GLU A 21 11.01 -13.50 -7.52
N ARG A 22 10.79 -12.33 -8.10
CA ARG A 22 9.86 -12.14 -9.23
C ARG A 22 10.54 -12.29 -10.60
N THR A 23 11.86 -12.11 -10.68
CA THR A 23 12.58 -12.02 -11.96
C THR A 23 13.47 -13.20 -12.28
N TRP A 24 13.71 -14.13 -11.34
CA TRP A 24 14.69 -15.22 -11.50
C TRP A 24 14.45 -16.10 -12.74
N VAL A 25 13.18 -16.38 -13.11
CA VAL A 25 12.86 -17.19 -14.31
C VAL A 25 13.28 -16.43 -15.58
N ARG A 26 12.95 -15.12 -15.65
CA ARG A 26 13.32 -14.27 -16.79
C ARG A 26 14.84 -14.17 -16.92
N LEU A 27 15.54 -14.00 -15.79
CA LEU A 27 17.01 -13.97 -15.73
C LEU A 27 17.62 -15.28 -16.21
N LEU A 28 17.14 -16.43 -15.69
CA LEU A 28 17.64 -17.75 -16.09
C LEU A 28 17.49 -17.96 -17.59
N LEU A 29 16.32 -17.69 -18.15
CA LEU A 29 16.06 -17.83 -19.58
C LEU A 29 16.98 -16.92 -20.41
N THR A 30 17.18 -15.68 -19.99
CA THR A 30 18.05 -14.72 -20.68
C THR A 30 19.52 -15.18 -20.64
N VAL A 31 19.99 -15.65 -19.50
CA VAL A 31 21.37 -16.14 -19.35
C VAL A 31 21.60 -17.42 -20.14
N CYS A 32 20.66 -18.38 -20.11
CA CYS A 32 20.72 -19.58 -20.94
C CYS A 32 20.77 -19.24 -22.43
N PHE A 33 19.93 -18.30 -22.87
CA PHE A 33 19.94 -17.80 -24.23
C PHE A 33 21.28 -17.16 -24.59
N ALA A 34 21.84 -16.31 -23.73
CA ALA A 34 23.16 -15.72 -23.91
C ALA A 34 24.27 -16.78 -24.00
N GLY A 35 24.18 -17.82 -23.17
CA GLY A 35 25.10 -18.94 -23.22
C GLY A 35 25.07 -19.70 -24.56
N VAL A 36 23.87 -19.96 -25.08
CA VAL A 36 23.69 -20.59 -26.41
C VAL A 36 24.24 -19.71 -27.52
N CYS A 37 23.94 -18.39 -27.48
CA CYS A 37 24.49 -17.45 -28.46
C CYS A 37 26.00 -17.39 -28.44
N THR A 38 26.60 -17.37 -27.25
CA THR A 38 28.06 -17.37 -27.07
C THR A 38 28.68 -18.67 -27.63
N TRP A 39 28.10 -19.82 -27.30
CA TRP A 39 28.57 -21.10 -27.79
C TRP A 39 28.50 -21.19 -29.33
N LEU A 40 27.39 -20.76 -29.93
CA LEU A 40 27.22 -20.73 -31.39
C LEU A 40 28.22 -19.80 -32.09
N PHE A 41 28.51 -18.66 -31.45
CA PHE A 41 29.49 -17.70 -31.95
C PHE A 41 30.91 -18.28 -31.93
N GLU A 42 31.33 -18.84 -30.80
CA GLU A 42 32.67 -19.46 -30.64
C GLU A 42 32.85 -20.72 -31.52
N ALA A 43 31.78 -21.47 -31.74
CA ALA A 43 31.79 -22.60 -32.68
C ALA A 43 31.79 -22.20 -34.15
N GLY A 44 31.74 -20.90 -34.46
CA GLY A 44 31.77 -20.39 -35.84
C GLY A 44 30.47 -20.61 -36.63
N HIS A 45 29.36 -20.91 -35.94
CA HIS A 45 28.04 -21.11 -36.56
C HIS A 45 27.28 -19.81 -36.78
N ILE A 46 27.56 -18.78 -35.98
CA ILE A 46 26.99 -17.43 -36.14
C ILE A 46 28.11 -16.41 -36.24
N GLY A 47 28.14 -15.66 -37.35
CA GLY A 47 29.09 -14.58 -37.53
C GLY A 47 28.44 -13.18 -37.46
N VAL A 48 27.16 -13.12 -36.95
CA VAL A 48 26.43 -11.85 -36.84
C VAL A 48 26.78 -11.18 -35.52
N THR A 49 27.56 -10.11 -35.60
CA THR A 49 27.83 -9.21 -34.48
C THR A 49 27.24 -7.84 -34.79
N LEU A 50 26.68 -7.23 -33.77
CA LEU A 50 26.16 -5.86 -33.80
C LEU A 50 27.16 -4.95 -33.10
N THR A 51 27.28 -3.70 -33.58
CA THR A 51 28.12 -2.73 -32.87
C THR A 51 27.57 -2.43 -31.48
N THR A 52 28.46 -2.22 -30.51
CA THR A 52 28.08 -1.95 -29.12
C THR A 52 27.44 -0.60 -28.91
N LEU A 53 27.65 0.36 -29.80
CA LEU A 53 27.16 1.75 -29.68
C LEU A 53 25.63 1.85 -29.55
N PRO A 54 24.79 1.20 -30.41
CA PRO A 54 23.35 1.24 -30.26
C PRO A 54 22.88 0.70 -28.90
N PHE A 55 23.51 -0.37 -28.39
CA PHE A 55 23.17 -0.95 -27.07
C PHE A 55 23.47 0.01 -25.93
N SER A 56 24.58 0.74 -26.00
CA SER A 56 24.91 1.74 -24.99
C SER A 56 23.90 2.90 -24.99
N LEU A 57 23.47 3.38 -26.16
CA LEU A 57 22.48 4.45 -26.28
C LEU A 57 21.10 4.00 -25.82
N ILE A 58 20.65 2.80 -26.22
CA ILE A 58 19.35 2.24 -25.79
C ILE A 58 19.36 1.95 -24.29
N GLY A 59 20.45 1.38 -23.75
CA GLY A 59 20.60 1.10 -22.33
C GLY A 59 20.54 2.36 -21.47
N LEU A 60 21.18 3.45 -21.92
CA LEU A 60 21.10 4.75 -21.25
C LEU A 60 19.67 5.30 -21.25
N ALA A 61 19.02 5.32 -22.42
CA ALA A 61 17.63 5.77 -22.53
C ALA A 61 16.69 4.92 -21.67
N LEU A 62 16.83 3.59 -21.71
CA LEU A 62 16.04 2.66 -20.92
C LEU A 62 16.20 2.90 -19.41
N GLY A 63 17.44 3.13 -18.93
CA GLY A 63 17.71 3.47 -17.53
C GLY A 63 16.99 4.76 -17.10
N ILE A 64 16.96 5.78 -17.96
CA ILE A 64 16.25 7.03 -17.70
C ILE A 64 14.72 6.79 -17.62
N PHE A 65 14.14 6.05 -18.58
CA PHE A 65 12.70 5.75 -18.60
C PHE A 65 12.27 4.90 -17.40
N LEU A 66 13.05 3.89 -17.02
CA LEU A 66 12.80 3.11 -15.80
C LEU A 66 12.89 3.97 -14.55
N GLY A 67 13.87 4.89 -14.49
CA GLY A 67 13.99 5.84 -13.39
C GLY A 67 12.75 6.73 -13.24
N PHE A 68 12.21 7.27 -14.33
CA PHE A 68 10.97 8.06 -14.30
C PHE A 68 9.78 7.25 -13.85
N ARG A 69 9.63 6.00 -14.34
CA ARG A 69 8.56 5.12 -13.92
C ARG A 69 8.64 4.80 -12.43
N ASN A 70 9.81 4.42 -11.97
CA ASN A 70 10.01 4.07 -10.55
C ASN A 70 9.75 5.27 -9.64
N ASN A 71 10.11 6.49 -10.05
CA ASN A 71 9.76 7.70 -9.31
C ASN A 71 8.24 7.89 -9.23
N THR A 72 7.51 7.68 -10.32
CA THR A 72 6.04 7.79 -10.33
C THR A 72 5.40 6.74 -9.43
N SER A 73 5.87 5.47 -9.47
CA SER A 73 5.40 4.40 -8.57
C SER A 73 5.72 4.73 -7.10
N TYR A 74 6.93 5.24 -6.83
CA TYR A 74 7.33 5.67 -5.49
C TYR A 74 6.49 6.83 -4.96
N ASP A 75 6.14 7.80 -5.79
CA ASP A 75 5.27 8.92 -5.39
C ASP A 75 3.87 8.43 -4.98
N ARG A 76 3.31 7.46 -5.71
CA ARG A 76 2.05 6.80 -5.36
C ARG A 76 2.13 6.10 -4.01
N PHE A 77 3.17 5.28 -3.82
CA PHE A 77 3.42 4.59 -2.55
C PHE A 77 3.55 5.56 -1.38
N TRP A 78 4.34 6.61 -1.56
CA TRP A 78 4.59 7.62 -0.53
C TRP A 78 3.36 8.48 -0.22
N GLU A 79 2.55 8.81 -1.23
CA GLU A 79 1.27 9.47 -1.03
C GLU A 79 0.31 8.59 -0.21
N GLY A 80 0.18 7.30 -0.56
CA GLY A 80 -0.61 6.34 0.21
C GLY A 80 -0.15 6.25 1.67
N ARG A 81 1.16 6.21 1.90
CA ARG A 81 1.73 6.21 3.25
C ARG A 81 1.40 7.48 4.05
N LYS A 82 1.46 8.64 3.42
CA LYS A 82 1.08 9.93 4.05
C LYS A 82 -0.41 9.97 4.37
N LEU A 83 -1.27 9.51 3.48
CA LEU A 83 -2.71 9.44 3.70
C LEU A 83 -3.07 8.55 4.90
N TRP A 84 -2.46 7.37 5.02
CA TRP A 84 -2.65 6.51 6.19
C TRP A 84 -2.08 7.11 7.48
N GLY A 85 -0.96 7.85 7.40
CA GLY A 85 -0.48 8.64 8.53
C GLY A 85 -1.48 9.72 8.97
N ARG A 86 -2.16 10.36 8.01
CA ARG A 86 -3.23 11.33 8.26
C ARG A 86 -4.46 10.66 8.88
N MET A 87 -4.84 9.44 8.43
CA MET A 87 -5.91 8.64 9.04
C MET A 87 -5.65 8.39 10.54
N VAL A 88 -4.43 7.99 10.89
CA VAL A 88 -4.02 7.82 12.30
C VAL A 88 -4.25 9.10 13.11
N ASN A 89 -3.87 10.25 12.56
CA ASN A 89 -3.97 11.54 13.26
C ASN A 89 -5.43 11.99 13.40
N VAL A 90 -6.23 11.90 12.33
CA VAL A 90 -7.64 12.33 12.38
C VAL A 90 -8.46 11.43 13.30
N SER A 91 -8.24 10.12 13.30
CA SER A 91 -8.91 9.18 14.21
C SER A 91 -8.65 9.53 15.67
N ARG A 92 -7.41 9.85 16.02
CA ARG A 92 -7.04 10.31 17.37
C ARG A 92 -7.68 11.66 17.73
N SER A 93 -7.67 12.61 16.80
CA SER A 93 -8.28 13.93 16.99
C SER A 93 -9.77 13.83 17.18
N PHE A 94 -10.44 13.03 16.35
CA PHE A 94 -11.89 12.83 16.44
C PHE A 94 -12.27 12.13 17.75
N THR A 95 -11.54 11.11 18.19
CA THR A 95 -11.75 10.47 19.51
C THR A 95 -11.62 11.48 20.65
N ARG A 96 -10.60 12.33 20.63
CA ARG A 96 -10.47 13.41 21.63
C ARG A 96 -11.65 14.38 21.57
N GLN A 97 -12.10 14.77 20.38
CA GLN A 97 -13.25 15.65 20.19
C GLN A 97 -14.55 15.01 20.72
N ILE A 98 -14.79 13.73 20.45
CA ILE A 98 -15.91 12.99 21.02
C ILE A 98 -15.89 13.11 22.54
N GLN A 99 -14.78 12.86 23.21
CA GLN A 99 -14.66 12.89 24.65
C GLN A 99 -14.80 14.31 25.26
N THR A 100 -14.51 15.36 24.51
CA THR A 100 -14.48 16.74 25.02
C THR A 100 -15.62 17.62 24.55
N LEU A 101 -16.28 17.25 23.44
CA LEU A 101 -17.29 18.10 22.79
C LEU A 101 -18.69 17.47 22.74
N VAL A 102 -18.79 16.16 23.04
CA VAL A 102 -20.06 15.42 23.11
C VAL A 102 -20.41 15.14 24.57
N GLY A 103 -21.56 15.59 24.99
CA GLY A 103 -22.08 15.41 26.35
C GLY A 103 -23.18 16.41 26.66
N PRO A 104 -23.83 16.28 27.84
CA PRO A 104 -24.89 17.21 28.23
C PRO A 104 -24.38 18.66 28.28
N LEU A 105 -25.25 19.59 27.95
CA LEU A 105 -24.90 21.01 27.96
C LEU A 105 -24.66 21.51 29.40
N PRO A 106 -23.89 22.60 29.59
CA PRO A 106 -23.59 23.15 30.90
C PRO A 106 -24.85 23.48 31.69
N GLY A 107 -24.97 22.95 32.90
CA GLY A 107 -26.11 23.11 33.79
C GLY A 107 -27.13 21.98 33.79
N GLU A 108 -26.99 21.01 32.87
CA GLU A 108 -27.81 19.81 32.90
C GLU A 108 -27.18 18.71 33.77
N PRO A 109 -27.97 17.81 34.40
CA PRO A 109 -27.47 16.70 35.16
C PRO A 109 -26.69 15.75 34.24
N VAL A 110 -25.48 15.37 34.65
CA VAL A 110 -24.62 14.50 33.87
C VAL A 110 -24.91 13.05 34.22
N ASP A 111 -25.58 12.31 33.34
CA ASP A 111 -25.61 10.85 33.38
C ASP A 111 -24.27 10.33 32.84
N MET A 112 -23.39 9.93 33.76
CA MET A 112 -22.04 9.45 33.42
C MET A 112 -22.07 8.15 32.63
N GLU A 113 -22.99 7.22 32.97
CA GLU A 113 -23.13 5.94 32.28
C GLU A 113 -23.56 6.13 30.82
N ARG A 114 -24.58 6.95 30.61
CA ARG A 114 -25.04 7.31 29.25
C ARG A 114 -23.94 8.01 28.46
N ARG A 115 -23.21 8.95 29.08
CA ARG A 115 -22.10 9.63 28.41
C ARG A 115 -21.02 8.67 27.95
N ASP A 116 -20.60 7.78 28.83
CA ASP A 116 -19.55 6.81 28.53
C ASP A 116 -20.02 5.78 27.48
N ALA A 117 -21.30 5.42 27.47
CA ALA A 117 -21.90 4.60 26.40
C ALA A 117 -21.89 5.30 25.03
N VAL A 118 -22.28 6.58 24.96
CA VAL A 118 -22.25 7.37 23.71
C VAL A 118 -20.81 7.56 23.21
N HIS A 119 -19.89 7.89 24.11
CA HIS A 119 -18.48 8.02 23.72
C HIS A 119 -17.92 6.70 23.17
N ARG A 120 -18.23 5.57 23.82
CA ARG A 120 -17.83 4.24 23.37
C ARG A 120 -18.41 3.94 21.99
N GLU A 121 -19.71 4.15 21.80
CA GLU A 121 -20.39 3.95 20.52
C GLU A 121 -19.70 4.71 19.40
N LEU A 122 -19.50 6.01 19.56
CA LEU A 122 -18.90 6.86 18.53
C LEU A 122 -17.45 6.48 18.22
N VAL A 123 -16.66 6.13 19.25
CA VAL A 123 -15.28 5.69 19.06
C VAL A 123 -15.21 4.32 18.36
N GLN A 124 -16.11 3.40 18.71
CA GLN A 124 -16.22 2.11 18.02
C GLN A 124 -16.58 2.28 16.54
N ARG A 125 -17.42 3.26 16.17
CA ARG A 125 -17.71 3.61 14.78
C ARG A 125 -16.47 4.10 14.02
N VAL A 126 -15.60 4.87 14.68
CA VAL A 126 -14.31 5.30 14.08
C VAL A 126 -13.41 4.09 13.83
N ILE A 127 -13.32 3.18 14.78
CA ILE A 127 -12.54 1.94 14.63
C ILE A 127 -13.10 1.10 13.47
N ALA A 128 -14.41 0.90 13.46
CA ALA A 128 -15.10 0.17 12.40
C ALA A 128 -14.85 0.78 11.01
N TYR A 129 -14.94 2.10 10.90
CA TYR A 129 -14.62 2.82 9.65
C TYR A 129 -13.21 2.48 9.16
N VAL A 130 -12.20 2.50 10.02
CA VAL A 130 -10.81 2.23 9.64
C VAL A 130 -10.63 0.80 9.16
N HIS A 131 -11.25 -0.19 9.81
CA HIS A 131 -11.21 -1.59 9.37
C HIS A 131 -11.94 -1.80 8.04
N VAL A 132 -13.16 -1.27 7.91
CA VAL A 132 -13.93 -1.33 6.65
C VAL A 132 -13.18 -0.64 5.52
N PHE A 133 -12.51 0.48 5.80
CA PHE A 133 -11.69 1.19 4.81
C PHE A 133 -10.49 0.37 4.35
N ARG A 134 -9.79 -0.33 5.26
CA ARG A 134 -8.72 -1.26 4.89
C ARG A 134 -9.24 -2.35 3.95
N HIS A 135 -10.35 -3.01 4.31
CA HIS A 135 -10.97 -4.06 3.48
C HIS A 135 -11.39 -3.52 2.11
N HIS A 136 -11.98 -2.31 2.06
CA HIS A 136 -12.36 -1.66 0.81
C HIS A 136 -11.15 -1.40 -0.11
N LEU A 137 -10.00 -0.99 0.43
CA LEU A 137 -8.79 -0.79 -0.36
C LEU A 137 -8.19 -2.10 -0.89
N ARG A 138 -8.44 -3.23 -0.22
CA ARG A 138 -7.94 -4.55 -0.59
C ARG A 138 -8.94 -5.40 -1.38
N ASP A 139 -10.12 -4.87 -1.70
CA ASP A 139 -11.24 -5.61 -2.31
C ASP A 139 -11.65 -6.85 -1.50
N GLU A 140 -11.53 -6.77 -0.18
CA GLU A 140 -11.89 -7.84 0.74
C GLU A 140 -13.36 -7.68 1.18
N ASP A 141 -14.12 -8.80 1.17
CA ASP A 141 -15.51 -8.82 1.61
C ASP A 141 -15.69 -9.15 3.10
N ASP A 142 -14.59 -9.34 3.82
CA ASP A 142 -14.62 -9.70 5.23
C ASP A 142 -15.03 -8.50 6.10
N LEU A 143 -16.04 -8.72 6.94
CA LEU A 143 -16.53 -7.78 7.96
C LEU A 143 -16.37 -8.35 9.37
N SER A 144 -15.55 -9.38 9.57
CA SER A 144 -15.35 -10.01 10.88
C SER A 144 -14.74 -9.05 11.90
N ASP A 145 -13.86 -8.15 11.46
CA ASP A 145 -13.18 -7.16 12.32
C ASP A 145 -14.12 -6.08 12.90
N VAL A 146 -15.32 -5.92 12.33
CA VAL A 146 -16.28 -4.92 12.82
C VAL A 146 -17.38 -5.50 13.70
N ARG A 147 -17.35 -6.82 13.94
CA ARG A 147 -18.29 -7.46 14.89
C ARG A 147 -18.04 -6.94 16.30
N GLY A 148 -19.13 -6.54 16.95
CA GLY A 148 -19.05 -5.93 18.28
C GLY A 148 -18.60 -4.46 18.28
N LEU A 149 -18.26 -3.87 17.12
CA LEU A 149 -18.01 -2.44 16.97
C LEU A 149 -19.25 -1.71 16.45
N LEU A 150 -20.04 -2.37 15.60
CA LEU A 150 -21.28 -1.86 15.03
C LEU A 150 -22.43 -2.82 15.37
N PRO A 151 -23.69 -2.34 15.39
CA PRO A 151 -24.86 -3.19 15.48
C PRO A 151 -24.94 -4.20 14.34
N ASP A 152 -25.39 -5.43 14.62
CA ASP A 152 -25.49 -6.51 13.62
C ASP A 152 -26.34 -6.11 12.40
N ALA A 153 -27.41 -5.37 12.59
CA ALA A 153 -28.26 -4.87 11.52
C ALA A 153 -27.51 -3.90 10.57
N GLU A 154 -26.61 -3.10 11.12
CA GLU A 154 -25.77 -2.17 10.34
C GLU A 154 -24.71 -2.95 9.57
N ILE A 155 -24.08 -3.95 10.19
CA ILE A 155 -23.11 -4.84 9.52
C ILE A 155 -23.77 -5.56 8.35
N GLU A 156 -25.02 -6.03 8.52
CA GLU A 156 -25.75 -6.69 7.44
C GLU A 156 -26.06 -5.72 6.28
N ALA A 157 -26.45 -4.48 6.60
CA ALA A 157 -26.66 -3.44 5.59
C ALA A 157 -25.38 -3.12 4.80
N LEU A 158 -24.22 -3.10 5.45
CA LEU A 158 -22.93 -2.84 4.79
C LEU A 158 -22.58 -3.86 3.70
N LYS A 159 -23.11 -5.09 3.76
CA LYS A 159 -22.86 -6.10 2.71
C LYS A 159 -23.44 -5.70 1.34
N HIS A 160 -24.46 -4.86 1.35
CA HIS A 160 -25.14 -4.38 0.15
C HIS A 160 -24.60 -3.04 -0.37
N GLU A 161 -23.67 -2.43 0.37
CA GLU A 161 -23.07 -1.15 0.03
C GLU A 161 -21.86 -1.31 -0.90
N SER A 162 -21.82 -0.56 -1.99
CA SER A 162 -20.69 -0.52 -2.91
C SER A 162 -19.48 0.22 -2.31
N ASN A 163 -19.74 1.23 -1.47
CA ASN A 163 -18.72 1.99 -0.74
C ASN A 163 -19.00 1.91 0.76
N ARG A 164 -18.59 0.80 1.35
CA ARG A 164 -18.82 0.49 2.76
C ARG A 164 -18.28 1.53 3.74
N PRO A 165 -17.03 2.05 3.59
CA PRO A 165 -16.55 3.07 4.51
C PRO A 165 -17.35 4.37 4.41
N ALA A 166 -17.80 4.77 3.22
CA ALA A 166 -18.66 5.94 3.08
C ALA A 166 -20.02 5.73 3.79
N ALA A 167 -20.59 4.52 3.75
CA ALA A 167 -21.82 4.18 4.47
C ALA A 167 -21.63 4.30 5.99
N VAL A 168 -20.53 3.76 6.57
CA VAL A 168 -20.21 3.91 7.99
C VAL A 168 -20.07 5.38 8.37
N SER A 169 -19.40 6.18 7.54
CA SER A 169 -19.25 7.64 7.77
C SER A 169 -20.59 8.35 7.76
N ALA A 170 -21.48 8.03 6.80
CA ALA A 170 -22.82 8.62 6.70
C ALA A 170 -23.67 8.32 7.94
N VAL A 171 -23.70 7.06 8.39
CA VAL A 171 -24.45 6.69 9.62
C VAL A 171 -23.84 7.36 10.85
N THR A 172 -22.52 7.52 10.91
CA THR A 172 -21.87 8.28 12.00
C THR A 172 -22.29 9.74 12.01
N GLY A 173 -22.37 10.39 10.83
CA GLY A 173 -22.88 11.76 10.70
C GLY A 173 -24.33 11.88 11.15
N LEU A 174 -25.21 10.93 10.77
CA LEU A 174 -26.59 10.87 11.25
C LEU A 174 -26.65 10.75 12.77
N ARG A 175 -25.80 9.94 13.37
CA ARG A 175 -25.72 9.79 14.82
C ARG A 175 -25.29 11.08 15.54
N LEU A 176 -24.32 11.81 14.95
CA LEU A 176 -23.96 13.14 15.46
C LEU A 176 -25.13 14.14 15.36
N ARG A 177 -25.91 14.05 14.30
CA ARG A 177 -27.11 14.87 14.13
C ARG A 177 -28.16 14.56 15.21
N GLU A 178 -28.44 13.28 15.51
CA GLU A 178 -29.35 12.87 16.56
C GLU A 178 -28.91 13.41 17.93
N LEU A 179 -27.62 13.26 18.26
CA LEU A 179 -27.05 13.77 19.50
C LEU A 179 -27.13 15.31 19.60
N TRP A 180 -27.02 16.02 18.48
CA TRP A 180 -27.24 17.45 18.45
C TRP A 180 -28.72 17.79 18.70
N ASP A 181 -29.67 17.08 18.10
CA ASP A 181 -31.11 17.27 18.29
C ASP A 181 -31.52 16.94 19.75
N GLU A 182 -30.83 16.00 20.42
CA GLU A 182 -30.99 15.67 21.83
C GLU A 182 -30.35 16.69 22.80
N GLY A 183 -29.62 17.71 22.27
CA GLY A 183 -28.91 18.71 23.09
C GLY A 183 -27.56 18.20 23.66
N TRP A 184 -27.01 17.11 23.14
CA TRP A 184 -25.73 16.55 23.56
C TRP A 184 -24.51 17.15 22.84
N ILE A 185 -24.73 17.91 21.79
CA ILE A 185 -23.67 18.60 21.05
C ILE A 185 -24.08 20.08 20.93
N HIS A 186 -23.20 20.96 21.39
CA HIS A 186 -23.39 22.38 21.18
C HIS A 186 -23.28 22.73 19.69
N ALA A 187 -24.11 23.68 19.19
CA ALA A 187 -24.14 24.07 17.78
C ALA A 187 -22.76 24.47 17.22
N MET A 188 -21.88 25.06 18.04
CA MET A 188 -20.52 25.42 17.64
C MET A 188 -19.53 24.22 17.61
N HIS A 189 -19.89 23.09 18.24
CA HIS A 189 -19.05 21.88 18.25
C HIS A 189 -19.36 20.94 17.08
N LEU A 190 -20.61 20.92 16.59
CA LEU A 190 -21.01 20.08 15.47
C LEU A 190 -20.12 20.26 14.23
N PRO A 191 -19.82 21.50 13.76
CA PRO A 191 -18.92 21.71 12.63
C PRO A 191 -17.49 21.19 12.85
N VAL A 192 -17.03 21.15 14.11
CA VAL A 192 -15.71 20.62 14.44
C VAL A 192 -15.67 19.10 14.30
N LEU A 193 -16.72 18.41 14.75
CA LEU A 193 -16.89 16.97 14.63
C LEU A 193 -17.07 16.57 13.15
N GLU A 194 -17.93 17.27 12.41
CA GLU A 194 -18.13 17.08 10.98
C GLU A 194 -16.86 17.36 10.17
N GLY A 195 -16.01 18.30 10.61
CA GLY A 195 -14.71 18.55 10.02
C GLY A 195 -13.78 17.34 10.07
N SER A 196 -13.82 16.54 11.15
CA SER A 196 -13.06 15.31 11.26
C SER A 196 -13.60 14.20 10.36
N LEU A 197 -14.91 14.04 10.22
CA LEU A 197 -15.51 13.12 9.25
C LEU A 197 -15.16 13.51 7.81
N THR A 198 -15.21 14.79 7.50
CA THR A 198 -14.80 15.33 6.20
C THR A 198 -13.31 15.03 5.91
N GLU A 199 -12.45 15.15 6.91
CA GLU A 199 -11.02 14.83 6.76
C GLU A 199 -10.81 13.32 6.54
N MET A 200 -11.54 12.46 7.26
CA MET A 200 -11.50 11.00 7.03
C MET A 200 -11.96 10.65 5.61
N THR A 201 -13.05 11.26 5.13
CA THR A 201 -13.52 11.12 3.74
C THR A 201 -12.49 11.62 2.73
N GLY A 202 -11.79 12.72 3.03
CA GLY A 202 -10.71 13.23 2.18
C GLY A 202 -9.52 12.26 2.07
N VAL A 203 -9.16 11.58 3.16
CA VAL A 203 -8.15 10.52 3.15
C VAL A 203 -8.63 9.32 2.33
N GLN A 204 -9.88 8.89 2.53
CA GLN A 204 -10.48 7.81 1.76
C GLN A 204 -10.42 8.09 0.26
N GLY A 205 -10.96 9.24 -0.17
CA GLY A 205 -10.96 9.62 -1.59
C GLY A 205 -9.55 9.73 -2.19
N GLY A 206 -8.56 10.17 -1.38
CA GLY A 206 -7.16 10.18 -1.79
C GLY A 206 -6.62 8.78 -2.06
N CYS A 207 -6.89 7.81 -1.19
CA CYS A 207 -6.49 6.41 -1.37
C CYS A 207 -7.25 5.74 -2.52
N GLU A 208 -8.55 5.96 -2.63
CA GLU A 208 -9.38 5.46 -3.74
C GLU A 208 -8.87 5.98 -5.10
N ARG A 209 -8.48 7.26 -5.19
CA ARG A 209 -7.86 7.83 -6.39
C ARG A 209 -6.56 7.11 -6.74
N ILE A 210 -5.66 6.86 -5.76
CA ILE A 210 -4.43 6.12 -5.99
C ILE A 210 -4.76 4.73 -6.54
N LYS A 211 -5.69 4.01 -5.93
CA LYS A 211 -6.09 2.66 -6.35
C LYS A 211 -6.72 2.66 -7.75
N ALA A 212 -7.67 3.55 -8.01
CA ALA A 212 -8.45 3.58 -9.25
C ALA A 212 -7.71 4.16 -10.47
N THR A 213 -6.55 4.81 -10.26
CA THR A 213 -5.79 5.46 -11.34
C THR A 213 -4.35 4.92 -11.40
N PRO A 214 -4.15 3.65 -11.81
CA PRO A 214 -2.81 3.08 -11.98
C PRO A 214 -2.04 3.80 -13.09
N ILE A 215 -0.75 3.52 -13.22
CA ILE A 215 0.06 3.98 -14.35
C ILE A 215 -0.54 3.41 -15.64
N PRO A 216 -0.67 4.19 -16.73
CA PRO A 216 -1.27 3.71 -17.96
C PRO A 216 -0.62 2.43 -18.45
N ALA A 217 -1.40 1.38 -18.68
CA ALA A 217 -0.91 0.05 -19.08
C ALA A 217 -0.04 0.09 -20.35
N SER A 218 -0.31 1.01 -21.29
CA SER A 218 0.49 1.19 -22.49
C SER A 218 1.95 1.54 -22.17
N TYR A 219 2.18 2.33 -21.10
CA TYR A 219 3.52 2.71 -20.65
C TYR A 219 4.26 1.50 -20.06
N THR A 220 3.62 0.77 -19.18
CA THR A 220 4.16 -0.45 -18.55
C THR A 220 4.46 -1.53 -19.60
N ILE A 221 3.53 -1.79 -20.54
CA ILE A 221 3.72 -2.75 -21.63
C ILE A 221 4.90 -2.35 -22.52
N LEU A 222 5.04 -1.06 -22.83
CA LEU A 222 6.16 -0.57 -23.66
C LEU A 222 7.51 -0.84 -22.96
N ILE A 223 7.62 -0.50 -21.68
CA ILE A 223 8.86 -0.73 -20.92
C ILE A 223 9.19 -2.21 -20.86
N HIS A 224 8.23 -3.09 -20.50
CA HIS A 224 8.45 -4.53 -20.46
C HIS A 224 8.96 -5.08 -21.80
N ARG A 225 8.39 -4.62 -22.93
CA ARG A 225 8.82 -5.03 -24.28
C ARG A 225 10.23 -4.56 -24.59
N ILE A 226 10.55 -3.31 -24.27
CA ILE A 226 11.88 -2.76 -24.54
C ILE A 226 12.93 -3.46 -23.67
N VAL A 227 12.67 -3.67 -22.38
CA VAL A 227 13.58 -4.38 -21.46
C VAL A 227 13.83 -5.81 -21.94
N ALA A 228 12.76 -6.56 -22.28
CA ALA A 228 12.90 -7.92 -22.78
C ALA A 228 13.66 -7.98 -24.12
N THR A 229 13.32 -7.12 -25.07
CA THR A 229 14.00 -7.05 -26.38
C THR A 229 15.47 -6.69 -26.21
N TYR A 230 15.78 -5.70 -25.38
CA TYR A 230 17.14 -5.28 -25.08
C TYR A 230 17.96 -6.42 -24.46
N ALA A 231 17.43 -7.11 -23.44
CA ALA A 231 18.10 -8.22 -22.78
C ALA A 231 18.37 -9.39 -23.74
N CYS A 232 17.42 -9.70 -24.65
CA CYS A 232 17.60 -10.73 -25.68
C CYS A 232 18.58 -10.32 -26.80
N ALA A 233 18.64 -9.05 -27.15
CA ALA A 233 19.53 -8.58 -28.20
C ALA A 233 20.97 -8.33 -27.72
N LEU A 234 21.14 -8.07 -26.42
CA LEU A 234 22.42 -7.70 -25.80
C LEU A 234 23.57 -8.69 -26.09
N PRO A 235 23.36 -10.04 -26.05
CA PRO A 235 24.44 -10.98 -26.38
C PRO A 235 25.08 -10.70 -27.73
N PHE A 236 24.31 -10.37 -28.78
CA PHE A 236 24.81 -10.10 -30.12
C PHE A 236 25.63 -8.79 -30.21
N GLY A 237 25.38 -7.87 -29.27
CA GLY A 237 26.12 -6.58 -29.24
C GLY A 237 27.43 -6.65 -28.47
N ILE A 238 27.62 -7.65 -27.61
CA ILE A 238 28.80 -7.72 -26.72
C ILE A 238 29.66 -8.96 -26.90
N VAL A 239 29.18 -10.02 -27.60
CA VAL A 239 29.87 -11.32 -27.70
C VAL A 239 31.25 -11.17 -28.35
N ASP A 240 31.38 -10.28 -29.33
CA ASP A 240 32.65 -10.02 -30.02
C ASP A 240 33.70 -9.30 -29.12
N THR A 241 33.21 -8.60 -28.09
CA THR A 241 34.07 -7.84 -27.16
C THR A 241 34.45 -8.66 -25.93
N VAL A 242 33.47 -9.39 -25.34
CA VAL A 242 33.66 -10.08 -24.05
C VAL A 242 33.68 -11.61 -24.16
N HIS A 243 33.50 -12.18 -25.35
CA HIS A 243 33.57 -13.59 -25.68
C HIS A 243 32.83 -14.50 -24.67
N HIS A 244 33.47 -15.49 -24.09
CA HIS A 244 32.90 -16.44 -23.12
C HIS A 244 32.36 -15.80 -21.85
N TRP A 245 32.71 -14.53 -21.53
CA TRP A 245 32.14 -13.81 -20.40
C TRP A 245 30.75 -13.17 -20.72
N THR A 246 30.28 -13.27 -21.96
CA THR A 246 28.98 -12.73 -22.38
C THR A 246 27.82 -13.09 -21.46
N PRO A 247 27.61 -14.37 -21.04
CA PRO A 247 26.49 -14.71 -20.16
C PRO A 247 26.56 -14.03 -18.79
N VAL A 248 27.77 -13.81 -18.26
CA VAL A 248 27.97 -13.13 -16.97
C VAL A 248 27.65 -11.64 -17.08
N VAL A 249 28.11 -10.99 -18.14
CA VAL A 249 27.81 -9.56 -18.38
C VAL A 249 26.31 -9.36 -18.63
N VAL A 250 25.69 -10.24 -19.42
CA VAL A 250 24.24 -10.24 -19.66
C VAL A 250 23.47 -10.44 -18.35
N LEU A 251 23.90 -11.36 -17.49
CA LEU A 251 23.28 -11.57 -16.17
C LEU A 251 23.26 -10.28 -15.35
N LEU A 252 24.38 -9.58 -15.24
CA LEU A 252 24.49 -8.36 -14.45
C LEU A 252 23.60 -7.24 -15.00
N ILE A 253 23.60 -7.05 -16.30
CA ILE A 253 22.80 -6.00 -16.95
C ILE A 253 21.31 -6.35 -16.90
N ALA A 254 20.93 -7.59 -17.22
CA ALA A 254 19.55 -8.05 -17.18
C ALA A 254 18.99 -8.02 -15.74
N TYR A 255 19.79 -8.40 -14.75
CA TYR A 255 19.41 -8.29 -13.34
C TYR A 255 19.09 -6.83 -12.96
N ALA A 256 19.91 -5.87 -13.37
CA ALA A 256 19.65 -4.47 -13.07
C ALA A 256 18.35 -3.97 -13.73
N PHE A 257 18.11 -4.26 -15.00
CA PHE A 257 16.91 -3.80 -15.69
C PHE A 257 15.62 -4.53 -15.26
N TYR A 258 15.64 -5.87 -15.18
CA TYR A 258 14.49 -6.62 -14.69
C TYR A 258 14.21 -6.33 -13.22
N GLY A 259 15.25 -6.10 -12.42
CA GLY A 259 15.09 -5.73 -11.02
C GLY A 259 14.43 -4.37 -10.85
N LEU A 260 14.89 -3.35 -11.58
CA LEU A 260 14.26 -2.02 -11.55
C LEU A 260 12.82 -2.04 -12.06
N ASP A 261 12.55 -2.82 -13.11
CA ASP A 261 11.21 -3.00 -13.67
C ASP A 261 10.27 -3.63 -12.64
N ALA A 262 10.70 -4.73 -11.99
CA ALA A 262 9.91 -5.43 -10.97
C ALA A 262 9.67 -4.58 -9.72
N ILE A 263 10.65 -3.76 -9.28
CA ILE A 263 10.46 -2.84 -8.16
C ILE A 263 9.38 -1.81 -8.50
N GLY A 264 9.41 -1.27 -9.72
CA GLY A 264 8.39 -0.31 -10.17
C GLY A 264 6.98 -0.89 -10.16
N ASP A 265 6.82 -2.15 -10.62
CA ASP A 265 5.54 -2.87 -10.57
C ASP A 265 5.06 -3.09 -9.12
N GLU A 266 5.97 -3.49 -8.24
CA GLU A 266 5.64 -3.84 -6.85
C GLU A 266 5.13 -2.64 -6.04
N ILE A 267 5.80 -1.48 -6.16
CA ILE A 267 5.45 -0.30 -5.37
C ILE A 267 4.33 0.54 -6.02
N GLU A 268 3.86 0.17 -7.21
CA GLU A 268 2.77 0.88 -7.91
C GLU A 268 1.43 0.77 -7.19
N ASP A 269 1.11 -0.40 -6.62
CA ASP A 269 -0.10 -0.63 -5.82
C ASP A 269 0.23 -0.77 -4.33
N PRO A 270 0.19 0.34 -3.58
CA PRO A 270 0.66 0.35 -2.19
C PRO A 270 -0.31 -0.28 -1.18
N PHE A 271 -1.53 -0.63 -1.57
CA PHE A 271 -2.59 -1.09 -0.65
C PHE A 271 -2.84 -2.59 -0.68
N GLY A 272 -2.11 -3.32 -1.50
CA GLY A 272 -2.19 -4.77 -1.63
C GLY A 272 -1.70 -5.54 -0.39
N THR A 273 -1.27 -6.77 -0.62
CA THR A 273 -0.78 -7.69 0.43
C THR A 273 0.63 -8.22 0.14
N ASP A 274 1.32 -7.63 -0.83
CA ASP A 274 2.69 -7.99 -1.16
C ASP A 274 3.66 -7.60 -0.03
N ASP A 275 4.83 -8.23 0.00
CA ASP A 275 5.81 -8.10 1.08
C ASP A 275 6.26 -6.66 1.35
N ASN A 276 6.25 -5.80 0.33
CA ASN A 276 6.65 -4.40 0.44
C ASN A 276 5.49 -3.40 0.44
N ASP A 277 4.25 -3.86 0.39
CA ASP A 277 3.07 -2.99 0.50
C ASP A 277 2.94 -2.33 1.87
N LEU A 278 2.10 -1.31 1.96
CA LEU A 278 1.82 -0.63 3.21
C LEU A 278 1.15 -1.60 4.20
N PRO A 279 1.59 -1.64 5.47
CA PRO A 279 1.08 -2.58 6.47
C PRO A 279 -0.26 -2.11 7.02
N LEU A 280 -1.31 -2.14 6.19
CA LEU A 280 -2.62 -1.58 6.53
C LEU A 280 -3.28 -2.31 7.70
N SER A 281 -3.09 -3.63 7.82
CA SER A 281 -3.61 -4.41 8.96
C SER A 281 -2.96 -3.98 10.27
N THR A 282 -1.64 -3.74 10.24
CA THR A 282 -0.89 -3.25 11.41
C THR A 282 -1.31 -1.84 11.79
N LEU A 283 -1.50 -0.95 10.79
CA LEU A 283 -1.92 0.44 11.03
C LEU A 283 -3.35 0.51 11.59
N SER A 284 -4.30 -0.25 11.02
CA SER A 284 -5.67 -0.30 11.52
C SER A 284 -5.75 -0.88 12.94
N ARG A 285 -5.01 -1.97 13.22
CA ARG A 285 -4.91 -2.54 14.57
C ARG A 285 -4.29 -1.57 15.57
N MET A 286 -3.26 -0.85 15.18
CA MET A 286 -2.65 0.19 16.02
C MET A 286 -3.64 1.33 16.34
N ILE A 287 -4.42 1.78 15.35
CA ILE A 287 -5.49 2.76 15.56
C ILE A 287 -6.49 2.19 16.57
N GLU A 288 -7.04 1.01 16.33
CA GLU A 288 -7.99 0.34 17.21
C GLU A 288 -7.51 0.30 18.67
N VAL A 289 -6.31 -0.23 18.91
CA VAL A 289 -5.73 -0.32 20.25
C VAL A 289 -5.63 1.06 20.91
N ASN A 290 -5.13 2.06 20.17
CA ASN A 290 -5.01 3.42 20.70
C ASN A 290 -6.35 4.03 21.07
N LEU A 291 -7.40 3.82 20.28
CA LEU A 291 -8.70 4.40 20.52
C LEU A 291 -9.43 3.69 21.66
N ARG A 292 -9.37 2.35 21.74
CA ARG A 292 -9.93 1.58 22.87
C ARG A 292 -9.31 1.98 24.20
N GLN A 293 -7.99 2.21 24.26
CA GLN A 293 -7.32 2.74 25.44
C GLN A 293 -7.88 4.11 25.87
N ARG A 294 -8.26 4.98 24.94
CA ARG A 294 -8.82 6.31 25.27
C ARG A 294 -10.20 6.22 25.91
N ILE A 295 -11.00 5.20 25.61
CA ILE A 295 -12.32 4.97 26.23
C ILE A 295 -12.25 4.04 27.44
N GLY A 296 -11.05 3.69 27.91
CA GLY A 296 -10.85 2.91 29.13
C GLY A 296 -11.20 1.44 29.00
N GLU A 297 -11.08 0.84 27.82
CA GLU A 297 -11.22 -0.61 27.67
C GLU A 297 -9.97 -1.33 28.19
N ASP A 298 -10.13 -2.28 29.10
CA ASP A 298 -9.04 -3.05 29.70
C ASP A 298 -8.60 -4.22 28.79
N GLU A 299 -9.55 -4.84 28.06
CA GLU A 299 -9.27 -5.92 27.14
C GLU A 299 -8.95 -5.36 25.75
N LEU A 300 -7.67 -5.28 25.44
CA LEU A 300 -7.18 -4.76 24.16
C LEU A 300 -6.76 -5.89 23.24
N PRO A 301 -7.12 -5.83 21.94
CA PRO A 301 -6.58 -6.77 20.98
C PRO A 301 -5.06 -6.63 20.89
N PRO A 302 -4.30 -7.73 20.68
CA PRO A 302 -2.86 -7.67 20.59
C PRO A 302 -2.42 -6.88 19.35
N LEU A 303 -1.35 -6.09 19.51
CA LEU A 303 -0.69 -5.46 18.38
C LEU A 303 -0.11 -6.54 17.46
N LEU A 304 -0.29 -6.35 16.14
CA LEU A 304 0.27 -7.26 15.16
C LEU A 304 1.81 -7.14 15.17
N LYS A 305 2.46 -8.27 15.28
CA LYS A 305 3.93 -8.38 15.23
C LYS A 305 4.35 -8.83 13.83
N PRO A 306 5.58 -8.49 13.41
CA PRO A 306 6.08 -9.00 12.13
C PRO A 306 6.09 -10.53 12.11
N GLU A 307 5.46 -11.13 11.11
CA GLU A 307 5.57 -12.56 10.82
C GLU A 307 6.67 -12.74 9.77
N ARG A 308 7.70 -13.55 10.10
CA ARG A 308 8.89 -13.72 9.24
C ARG A 308 9.53 -12.40 8.78
N GLY A 309 9.47 -11.36 9.62
CA GLY A 309 10.01 -10.04 9.32
C GLY A 309 9.10 -9.14 8.46
N ILE A 310 7.86 -9.55 8.17
CA ILE A 310 6.89 -8.78 7.38
C ILE A 310 5.76 -8.30 8.29
N LEU A 311 5.43 -7.01 8.21
CA LEU A 311 4.20 -6.42 8.73
C LEU A 311 3.17 -6.32 7.60
N GLN A 312 1.94 -6.77 7.89
CA GLN A 312 0.80 -6.69 6.96
C GLN A 312 -0.11 -5.52 7.27
#